data_b85bb8943eff2f07421074384b827164
#
_entry.id   b85bb8943eff2f07421074384b827164
#
_cell.length_a   1.000
_cell.length_b   1.000
_cell.length_c   1.000
_cell.angle_alpha   90.00
_cell.angle_beta   90.00
_cell.angle_gamma   90.00
#
_symmetry.space_group_name_H-M   'P 1'
#
loop_
_entity.id
_entity.type
_entity.pdbx_description
1 polymer ?
#
loop_
_entity_poly.entity_id
_entity_poly.type
_entity_poly.pdbx_seq_one_letter_code
_entity_poly.pdbx_strand_id
1 'polypeptide(L)'
;LSDGARAYLDAGIAKGVDNAYKCRVRRVWWQVPLLKPADLLLTYMNADTVQMVSNEAKAYHLNSVHGVYLAPKNRELGRELLPLASLNSLTMLSAEITGRAYGGGVLKMEPGEAAKWLTPSPTTLAAAKPALESIRDTVADLLDVGDLTAAVSLVDEVLLVGHLSLSNQTVKAVRDARDQLADRRKARGRSVQD
;
A
#
# COMPACT_ATOMS: atom_id res chain seq x y z
N LEU A 1 25.66 -8.50 23.86
CA LEU A 1 26.25 -7.37 23.13
C LEU A 1 27.76 -7.56 23.08
N SER A 2 28.40 -7.27 21.93
CA SER A 2 29.85 -7.19 21.80
C SER A 2 30.40 -5.99 22.57
N ASP A 3 31.69 -5.97 22.89
CA ASP A 3 32.33 -4.86 23.61
C ASP A 3 32.21 -3.54 22.83
N GLY A 4 32.38 -3.56 21.51
CA GLY A 4 32.18 -2.39 20.67
C GLY A 4 30.74 -1.84 20.72
N ALA A 5 29.71 -2.72 20.76
CA ALA A 5 28.34 -2.30 20.93
C ALA A 5 28.08 -1.68 22.31
N ARG A 6 28.69 -2.24 23.36
CA ARG A 6 28.61 -1.65 24.73
C ARG A 6 29.21 -0.26 24.75
N ALA A 7 30.45 -0.11 24.26
CA ALA A 7 31.14 1.17 24.20
C ALA A 7 30.32 2.23 23.43
N TYR A 8 29.65 1.85 22.33
CA TYR A 8 28.79 2.73 21.57
C TYR A 8 27.57 3.18 22.38
N LEU A 9 26.93 2.27 23.11
CA LEU A 9 25.77 2.58 23.95
C LEU A 9 26.18 3.47 25.15
N ASP A 10 27.32 3.20 25.77
CA ASP A 10 27.85 4.01 26.88
C ASP A 10 28.16 5.43 26.42
N ALA A 11 28.72 5.59 25.22
CA ALA A 11 28.89 6.90 24.59
C ALA A 11 27.57 7.61 24.31
N GLY A 12 26.51 6.86 23.99
CA GLY A 12 25.14 7.37 23.84
C GLY A 12 24.57 7.88 25.15
N ILE A 13 24.74 7.14 26.25
CA ILE A 13 24.34 7.54 27.60
C ILE A 13 25.09 8.81 28.03
N ALA A 14 26.40 8.83 27.81
CA ALA A 14 27.20 10.01 28.13
C ALA A 14 26.76 11.30 27.41
N LYS A 15 26.12 11.14 26.23
CA LYS A 15 25.52 12.24 25.45
C LYS A 15 24.05 12.49 25.78
N GLY A 16 23.46 11.76 26.71
CA GLY A 16 22.06 11.90 27.12
C GLY A 16 21.03 11.42 26.09
N VAL A 17 21.43 10.58 25.13
CA VAL A 17 20.54 10.04 24.09
C VAL A 17 19.43 9.17 24.69
N ASP A 18 19.73 8.44 25.77
CA ASP A 18 18.80 7.62 26.53
C ASP A 18 17.65 8.44 27.14
N ASN A 19 17.85 9.74 27.38
CA ASN A 19 16.86 10.67 27.93
C ASN A 19 15.82 11.13 26.90
N ALA A 20 16.03 10.89 25.59
CA ALA A 20 15.04 11.23 24.57
C ALA A 20 13.73 10.47 24.81
N TYR A 21 12.57 11.13 24.58
CA TYR A 21 11.25 10.57 24.85
C TYR A 21 11.07 9.12 24.33
N LYS A 22 11.44 8.87 23.07
CA LYS A 22 11.33 7.54 22.45
C LYS A 22 12.24 6.49 23.08
N CYS A 23 13.37 6.89 23.67
CA CYS A 23 14.27 6.00 24.37
C CYS A 23 13.71 5.64 25.77
N ARG A 24 13.24 6.65 26.52
CA ARG A 24 12.69 6.45 27.88
C ARG A 24 11.48 5.56 27.96
N VAL A 25 10.61 5.58 26.94
CA VAL A 25 9.37 4.76 26.92
C VAL A 25 9.59 3.32 26.45
N ARG A 26 10.82 2.95 26.07
CA ARG A 26 11.17 1.58 25.68
C ARG A 26 11.62 0.76 26.87
N ARG A 27 11.34 -0.56 26.84
CA ARG A 27 11.84 -1.49 27.86
C ARG A 27 13.37 -1.48 27.92
N VAL A 28 14.02 -1.38 26.78
CA VAL A 28 15.46 -1.22 26.61
C VAL A 28 15.67 0.01 25.73
N TRP A 29 16.28 1.06 26.23
CA TRP A 29 16.30 2.40 25.62
C TRP A 29 16.82 2.42 24.17
N TRP A 30 17.80 1.60 23.85
CA TRP A 30 18.43 1.52 22.53
C TRP A 30 17.76 0.52 21.60
N GLN A 31 16.91 -0.38 22.13
CA GLN A 31 16.31 -1.44 21.33
C GLN A 31 15.11 -0.90 20.53
N VAL A 32 15.25 -0.89 19.21
CA VAL A 32 14.11 -0.61 18.33
C VAL A 32 13.27 -1.89 18.23
N PRO A 33 11.95 -1.83 18.53
CA PRO A 33 11.08 -2.97 18.31
C PRO A 33 11.02 -3.28 16.80
N LEU A 34 11.44 -4.47 16.43
CA LEU A 34 11.28 -4.99 15.08
C LEU A 34 9.98 -5.78 15.02
N LEU A 35 9.09 -5.36 14.14
CA LEU A 35 7.90 -6.12 13.80
C LEU A 35 8.31 -7.35 12.99
N LYS A 36 7.53 -8.43 13.06
CA LYS A 36 7.75 -9.58 12.18
C LYS A 36 7.61 -9.13 10.72
N PRO A 37 8.31 -9.78 9.76
CA PRO A 37 8.05 -9.54 8.35
C PRO A 37 6.55 -9.66 8.05
N ALA A 38 6.01 -8.66 7.37
CA ALA A 38 4.62 -8.63 6.97
C ALA A 38 4.35 -9.57 5.80
N ASP A 39 3.10 -9.95 5.58
CA ASP A 39 2.68 -10.76 4.44
C ASP A 39 2.73 -9.95 3.14
N LEU A 40 2.30 -8.68 3.22
CA LEU A 40 2.30 -7.72 2.11
C LEU A 40 2.89 -6.40 2.58
N LEU A 41 3.37 -5.60 1.66
CA LEU A 41 3.81 -4.23 1.89
C LEU A 41 2.91 -3.27 1.11
N LEU A 42 2.50 -2.18 1.76
CA LEU A 42 1.64 -1.15 1.21
C LEU A 42 2.38 0.19 1.21
N THR A 43 2.36 0.91 0.10
CA THR A 43 3.05 2.20 -0.01
C THR A 43 2.38 3.28 0.83
N TYR A 44 3.19 4.10 1.51
CA TYR A 44 2.76 5.16 2.41
C TYR A 44 2.54 6.50 1.69
N MET A 45 3.50 6.88 0.84
CA MET A 45 3.51 8.12 0.06
C MET A 45 3.45 7.76 -1.43
N ASN A 46 2.47 8.29 -2.15
CA ASN A 46 2.16 7.86 -3.50
C ASN A 46 2.03 9.07 -4.44
N ALA A 47 2.76 9.07 -5.55
CA ALA A 47 2.58 10.09 -6.59
C ALA A 47 1.27 9.87 -7.34
N ASP A 48 1.00 8.65 -7.75
CA ASP A 48 -0.19 8.29 -8.54
C ASP A 48 -1.24 7.57 -7.69
N THR A 49 -0.98 6.34 -7.27
CA THR A 49 -1.91 5.55 -6.49
C THR A 49 -1.20 4.68 -5.47
N VAL A 50 -1.96 4.21 -4.48
CA VAL A 50 -1.51 3.24 -3.49
C VAL A 50 -1.15 1.92 -4.17
N GLN A 51 0.00 1.37 -3.83
CA GLN A 51 0.48 0.09 -4.34
C GLN A 51 0.63 -0.91 -3.21
N MET A 52 0.33 -2.16 -3.51
CA MET A 52 0.49 -3.29 -2.63
C MET A 52 1.35 -4.36 -3.31
N VAL A 53 2.31 -4.92 -2.59
CA VAL A 53 3.18 -5.97 -3.11
C VAL A 53 3.31 -7.12 -2.11
N SER A 54 3.50 -8.34 -2.59
CA SER A 54 3.82 -9.49 -1.76
C SER A 54 5.23 -9.39 -1.20
N ASN A 55 5.39 -9.66 0.09
CA ASN A 55 6.70 -9.65 0.74
C ASN A 55 7.36 -11.03 0.65
N GLU A 56 7.72 -11.45 -0.56
CA GLU A 56 8.35 -12.74 -0.82
C GLU A 56 9.72 -12.88 -0.12
N ALA A 57 10.47 -11.80 -0.09
CA ALA A 57 11.79 -11.74 0.55
C ALA A 57 11.73 -11.78 2.09
N LYS A 58 10.53 -11.76 2.70
CA LYS A 58 10.34 -11.63 4.14
C LYS A 58 11.12 -10.45 4.72
N ALA A 59 11.20 -9.36 3.98
CA ALA A 59 11.90 -8.15 4.37
C ALA A 59 11.23 -7.49 5.57
N TYR A 60 12.03 -6.95 6.46
CA TYR A 60 11.56 -6.02 7.49
C TYR A 60 11.28 -4.66 6.85
N HIS A 61 10.31 -3.95 7.38
CA HIS A 61 9.95 -2.63 6.89
C HIS A 61 10.05 -1.57 7.99
N LEU A 62 10.24 -0.34 7.56
CA LEU A 62 10.20 0.85 8.39
C LEU A 62 8.97 1.70 8.02
N ASN A 63 8.98 2.96 8.45
CA ASN A 63 7.87 3.91 8.28
C ASN A 63 7.63 4.39 6.83
N SER A 64 8.43 3.97 5.87
CA SER A 64 8.23 4.32 4.45
C SER A 64 7.15 3.49 3.75
N VAL A 65 6.79 2.35 4.34
CA VAL A 65 5.72 1.47 3.89
C VAL A 65 4.97 0.91 5.09
N HIS A 66 3.74 0.46 4.88
CA HIS A 66 2.96 -0.26 5.89
C HIS A 66 3.11 -1.76 5.69
N GLY A 67 3.27 -2.50 6.79
CA GLY A 67 3.15 -3.95 6.78
C GLY A 67 1.70 -4.38 6.91
N VAL A 68 1.24 -5.23 5.99
CA VAL A 68 -0.09 -5.84 6.04
C VAL A 68 0.04 -7.29 6.50
N TYR A 69 -0.67 -7.62 7.58
CA TYR A 69 -0.66 -8.94 8.20
C TYR A 69 -2.01 -9.60 7.97
N LEU A 70 -2.02 -10.66 7.19
CA LEU A 70 -3.23 -11.36 6.79
C LEU A 70 -3.64 -12.40 7.86
N ALA A 71 -4.94 -12.59 8.03
CA ALA A 71 -5.45 -13.67 8.86
C ALA A 71 -4.95 -15.02 8.33
N PRO A 72 -4.55 -15.99 9.19
CA PRO A 72 -3.94 -17.26 8.74
C PRO A 72 -4.73 -17.98 7.64
N LYS A 73 -6.05 -18.01 7.77
CA LYS A 73 -6.96 -18.69 6.81
C LYS A 73 -6.97 -18.05 5.41
N ASN A 74 -6.59 -16.79 5.27
CA ASN A 74 -6.62 -16.03 4.02
C ASN A 74 -5.21 -15.66 3.54
N ARG A 75 -4.15 -16.08 4.25
CA ARG A 75 -2.79 -15.60 4.03
C ARG A 75 -2.27 -15.93 2.64
N GLU A 76 -2.37 -17.18 2.25
CA GLU A 76 -1.87 -17.65 0.97
C GLU A 76 -2.61 -16.95 -0.18
N LEU A 77 -3.94 -17.04 -0.19
CA LEU A 77 -4.78 -16.40 -1.19
C LEU A 77 -4.55 -14.88 -1.27
N GLY A 78 -4.45 -14.21 -0.12
CA GLY A 78 -4.26 -12.77 -0.08
C GLY A 78 -2.87 -12.36 -0.58
N ARG A 79 -1.80 -13.08 -0.21
CA ARG A 79 -0.46 -12.83 -0.73
C ARG A 79 -0.38 -12.99 -2.24
N GLU A 80 -1.08 -13.99 -2.76
CA GLU A 80 -1.08 -14.30 -4.17
C GLU A 80 -1.87 -13.29 -5.02
N LEU A 81 -3.06 -12.89 -4.56
CA LEU A 81 -4.02 -12.17 -5.40
C LEU A 81 -4.27 -10.71 -5.01
N LEU A 82 -4.13 -10.31 -3.74
CA LEU A 82 -4.44 -8.93 -3.35
C LEU A 82 -3.62 -7.88 -4.10
N PRO A 83 -2.30 -8.05 -4.34
CA PRO A 83 -1.54 -7.10 -5.13
C PRO A 83 -2.14 -6.84 -6.50
N LEU A 84 -2.45 -7.90 -7.24
CA LEU A 84 -3.07 -7.82 -8.56
C LEU A 84 -4.50 -7.30 -8.49
N ALA A 85 -5.35 -7.90 -7.66
CA ALA A 85 -6.77 -7.55 -7.57
C ALA A 85 -7.03 -6.14 -7.03
N SER A 86 -6.08 -5.55 -6.30
CA SER A 86 -6.19 -4.16 -5.83
C SER A 86 -5.87 -3.11 -6.91
N LEU A 87 -5.38 -3.52 -8.08
CA LEU A 87 -5.16 -2.64 -9.23
C LEU A 87 -6.46 -2.42 -10.01
N ASN A 88 -7.54 -2.06 -9.35
CA ASN A 88 -8.84 -1.76 -9.97
C ASN A 88 -9.30 -0.35 -9.61
N SER A 89 -10.15 0.22 -10.46
CA SER A 89 -10.61 1.61 -10.33
C SER A 89 -11.37 1.87 -9.03
N LEU A 90 -12.13 0.91 -8.51
CA LEU A 90 -12.88 1.07 -7.26
C LEU A 90 -11.96 1.15 -6.04
N THR A 91 -10.95 0.29 -5.98
CA THR A 91 -9.92 0.30 -4.94
C THR A 91 -9.09 1.60 -5.00
N MET A 92 -8.75 2.05 -6.21
CA MET A 92 -8.02 3.31 -6.41
C MET A 92 -8.87 4.53 -6.05
N LEU A 93 -10.16 4.55 -6.38
CA LEU A 93 -11.09 5.60 -5.94
C LEU A 93 -11.19 5.63 -4.41
N SER A 94 -11.28 4.47 -3.78
CA SER A 94 -11.29 4.37 -2.31
C SER A 94 -10.01 4.98 -1.70
N ALA A 95 -8.85 4.81 -2.33
CA ALA A 95 -7.61 5.43 -1.86
C ALA A 95 -7.66 6.96 -1.94
N GLU A 96 -8.20 7.54 -3.01
CA GLU A 96 -8.38 9.00 -3.13
C GLU A 96 -9.39 9.57 -2.11
N ILE A 97 -10.43 8.79 -1.75
CA ILE A 97 -11.44 9.19 -0.75
C ILE A 97 -10.89 9.10 0.67
N THR A 98 -10.15 8.04 1.00
CA THR A 98 -9.70 7.78 2.37
C THR A 98 -8.36 8.41 2.68
N GLY A 99 -7.46 8.53 1.70
CA GLY A 99 -6.13 9.10 1.87
C GLY A 99 -6.15 10.61 2.01
N ARG A 100 -5.00 11.18 2.30
CA ARG A 100 -4.81 12.63 2.47
C ARG A 100 -3.97 13.20 1.34
N ALA A 101 -4.41 14.33 0.79
CA ALA A 101 -3.55 15.15 -0.05
C ALA A 101 -2.43 15.75 0.79
N TYR A 102 -1.17 15.50 0.41
CA TYR A 102 0.02 16.05 1.04
C TYR A 102 0.74 16.99 0.06
N GLY A 103 1.72 17.75 0.57
CA GLY A 103 2.46 18.71 -0.26
C GLY A 103 2.98 18.11 -1.57
N GLY A 104 2.96 18.89 -2.65
CA GLY A 104 3.37 18.42 -3.98
C GLY A 104 2.37 17.48 -4.68
N GLY A 105 1.13 17.38 -4.19
CA GLY A 105 0.11 16.53 -4.80
C GLY A 105 0.27 15.04 -4.50
N VAL A 106 1.02 14.69 -3.46
CA VAL A 106 1.24 13.31 -3.04
C VAL A 106 0.00 12.77 -2.29
N LEU A 107 -0.40 11.53 -2.58
CA LEU A 107 -1.41 10.81 -1.83
C LEU A 107 -0.75 10.10 -0.64
N LYS A 108 -1.08 10.53 0.56
CA LYS A 108 -0.55 9.96 1.80
C LYS A 108 -1.58 9.05 2.45
N MET A 109 -1.16 7.83 2.81
CA MET A 109 -1.98 6.85 3.52
C MET A 109 -1.43 6.68 4.94
N GLU A 110 -2.00 7.38 5.92
CA GLU A 110 -1.68 7.10 7.32
C GLU A 110 -2.27 5.74 7.75
N PRO A 111 -1.82 5.12 8.85
CA PRO A 111 -2.34 3.81 9.27
C PRO A 111 -3.86 3.77 9.42
N GLY A 112 -4.47 4.87 9.89
CA GLY A 112 -5.92 4.97 10.04
C GLY A 112 -6.69 5.06 8.72
N GLU A 113 -6.09 5.66 7.68
CA GLU A 113 -6.62 5.69 6.31
C GLU A 113 -6.43 4.33 5.64
N ALA A 114 -5.23 3.74 5.76
CA ALA A 114 -4.94 2.42 5.22
C ALA A 114 -5.89 1.33 5.76
N ALA A 115 -6.30 1.42 7.03
CA ALA A 115 -7.27 0.52 7.62
C ALA A 115 -8.70 0.65 7.06
N LYS A 116 -9.00 1.77 6.39
CA LYS A 116 -10.32 2.04 5.76
C LYS A 116 -10.30 1.83 4.26
N TRP A 117 -9.14 1.58 3.68
CA TRP A 117 -8.97 1.37 2.25
C TRP A 117 -9.69 0.10 1.82
N LEU A 118 -10.58 0.22 0.85
CA LEU A 118 -11.36 -0.91 0.33
C LEU A 118 -10.50 -1.78 -0.57
N THR A 119 -10.51 -3.07 -0.31
CA THR A 119 -9.86 -4.09 -1.13
C THR A 119 -10.83 -5.23 -1.42
N PRO A 120 -10.62 -6.04 -2.46
CA PRO A 120 -11.45 -7.22 -2.71
C PRO A 120 -11.48 -8.16 -1.51
N SER A 121 -12.66 -8.68 -1.20
CA SER A 121 -12.85 -9.62 -0.09
C SER A 121 -12.19 -10.98 -0.38
N PRO A 122 -11.85 -11.77 0.66
CA PRO A 122 -11.34 -13.14 0.44
C PRO A 122 -12.28 -14.02 -0.40
N THR A 123 -13.58 -13.85 -0.25
CA THR A 123 -14.57 -14.58 -1.06
C THR A 123 -14.50 -14.17 -2.52
N THR A 124 -14.41 -12.85 -2.79
CA THR A 124 -14.23 -12.33 -4.15
C THR A 124 -12.93 -12.84 -4.77
N LEU A 125 -11.82 -12.79 -4.02
CA LEU A 125 -10.53 -13.28 -4.50
C LEU A 125 -10.57 -14.77 -4.85
N ALA A 126 -11.16 -15.61 -3.99
CA ALA A 126 -11.25 -17.04 -4.21
C ALA A 126 -12.06 -17.36 -5.47
N ALA A 127 -13.17 -16.68 -5.65
CA ALA A 127 -14.05 -16.91 -6.80
C ALA A 127 -13.48 -16.34 -8.11
N ALA A 128 -12.77 -15.21 -8.07
CA ALA A 128 -12.12 -14.60 -9.23
C ALA A 128 -10.72 -15.16 -9.55
N LYS A 129 -10.19 -16.09 -8.74
CA LYS A 129 -8.80 -16.56 -8.82
C LYS A 129 -8.42 -17.00 -10.24
N PRO A 130 -9.12 -17.91 -10.92
CA PRO A 130 -8.71 -18.37 -12.26
C PRO A 130 -8.65 -17.23 -13.29
N ALA A 131 -9.58 -16.29 -13.22
CA ALA A 131 -9.64 -15.16 -14.14
C ALA A 131 -8.51 -14.13 -13.84
N LEU A 132 -8.21 -13.88 -12.57
CA LEU A 132 -7.09 -13.02 -12.19
C LEU A 132 -5.75 -13.63 -12.57
N GLU A 133 -5.57 -14.94 -12.37
CA GLU A 133 -4.36 -15.65 -12.77
C GLU A 133 -4.12 -15.58 -14.28
N SER A 134 -5.17 -15.67 -15.09
CA SER A 134 -5.04 -15.61 -16.55
C SER A 134 -4.55 -14.28 -17.11
N ILE A 135 -4.65 -13.20 -16.34
CA ILE A 135 -4.19 -11.85 -16.76
C ILE A 135 -2.91 -11.40 -16.06
N ARG A 136 -2.38 -12.17 -15.12
CA ARG A 136 -1.25 -11.79 -14.27
C ARG A 136 -0.04 -11.31 -15.06
N ASP A 137 0.39 -12.13 -16.02
CA ASP A 137 1.60 -11.83 -16.79
C ASP A 137 1.39 -10.60 -17.69
N THR A 138 0.21 -10.50 -18.32
CA THR A 138 -0.13 -9.30 -19.11
C THR A 138 -0.15 -8.03 -18.27
N VAL A 139 -0.70 -8.10 -17.04
CA VAL A 139 -0.68 -6.94 -16.12
C VAL A 139 0.74 -6.61 -15.70
N ALA A 140 1.59 -7.60 -15.44
CA ALA A 140 3.00 -7.38 -15.12
C ALA A 140 3.73 -6.69 -16.28
N ASP A 141 3.58 -7.16 -17.51
CA ASP A 141 4.17 -6.56 -18.70
C ASP A 141 3.72 -5.09 -18.89
N LEU A 142 2.43 -4.81 -18.67
CA LEU A 142 1.90 -3.43 -18.75
C LEU A 142 2.52 -2.52 -17.68
N LEU A 143 2.69 -3.02 -16.47
CA LEU A 143 3.33 -2.26 -15.38
C LEU A 143 4.83 -2.03 -15.64
N ASP A 144 5.53 -2.98 -16.23
CA ASP A 144 6.95 -2.88 -16.56
C ASP A 144 7.21 -1.80 -17.62
N VAL A 145 6.28 -1.60 -18.56
CA VAL A 145 6.35 -0.48 -19.53
C VAL A 145 5.73 0.82 -19.02
N GLY A 146 5.24 0.84 -17.76
CA GLY A 146 4.67 2.03 -17.12
C GLY A 146 3.22 2.32 -17.50
N ASP A 147 2.50 1.42 -18.18
CA ASP A 147 1.11 1.60 -18.57
C ASP A 147 0.13 1.15 -17.47
N LEU A 148 0.12 1.91 -16.38
CA LEU A 148 -0.82 1.67 -15.26
C LEU A 148 -2.28 1.73 -15.71
N THR A 149 -2.61 2.57 -16.68
CA THR A 149 -3.99 2.75 -17.16
C THR A 149 -4.52 1.49 -17.83
N ALA A 150 -3.73 0.89 -18.71
CA ALA A 150 -4.09 -0.38 -19.36
C ALA A 150 -4.14 -1.52 -18.35
N ALA A 151 -3.19 -1.60 -17.41
CA ALA A 151 -3.18 -2.60 -16.35
C ALA A 151 -4.46 -2.53 -15.50
N VAL A 152 -4.84 -1.33 -15.04
CA VAL A 152 -6.08 -1.13 -14.26
C VAL A 152 -7.32 -1.47 -15.10
N SER A 153 -7.35 -1.09 -16.38
CA SER A 153 -8.48 -1.40 -17.26
C SER A 153 -8.69 -2.89 -17.44
N LEU A 154 -7.61 -3.67 -17.54
CA LEU A 154 -7.67 -5.12 -17.65
C LEU A 154 -8.19 -5.77 -16.36
N VAL A 155 -7.73 -5.29 -15.20
CA VAL A 155 -8.25 -5.79 -13.91
C VAL A 155 -9.71 -5.37 -13.69
N ASP A 156 -10.10 -4.16 -14.09
CA ASP A 156 -11.51 -3.72 -14.05
C ASP A 156 -12.41 -4.65 -14.86
N GLU A 157 -12.00 -5.00 -16.09
CA GLU A 157 -12.77 -5.88 -16.96
C GLU A 157 -12.97 -7.26 -16.34
N VAL A 158 -11.92 -7.83 -15.80
CA VAL A 158 -11.98 -9.17 -15.20
C VAL A 158 -12.73 -9.18 -13.87
N LEU A 159 -12.40 -8.23 -12.98
CA LEU A 159 -12.88 -8.25 -11.60
C LEU A 159 -14.22 -7.50 -11.44
N LEU A 160 -14.29 -6.25 -11.92
CA LEU A 160 -15.45 -5.41 -11.69
C LEU A 160 -16.59 -5.76 -12.64
N VAL A 161 -16.31 -5.91 -13.93
CA VAL A 161 -17.33 -6.26 -14.94
C VAL A 161 -17.62 -7.75 -14.93
N GLY A 162 -16.59 -8.57 -15.14
CA GLY A 162 -16.76 -10.01 -15.32
C GLY A 162 -17.20 -10.74 -14.05
N HIS A 163 -16.58 -10.42 -12.91
CA HIS A 163 -16.86 -11.17 -11.68
C HIS A 163 -17.91 -10.49 -10.78
N LEU A 164 -17.81 -9.17 -10.57
CA LEU A 164 -18.76 -8.43 -9.75
C LEU A 164 -19.99 -7.94 -10.53
N SER A 165 -20.07 -8.19 -11.82
CA SER A 165 -21.19 -7.85 -12.71
C SER A 165 -21.55 -6.35 -12.69
N LEU A 166 -20.58 -5.47 -12.48
CA LEU A 166 -20.82 -4.04 -12.62
C LEU A 166 -20.95 -3.69 -14.10
N SER A 167 -21.86 -2.75 -14.42
CA SER A 167 -21.99 -2.27 -15.80
C SER A 167 -20.76 -1.47 -16.22
N ASN A 168 -20.40 -1.49 -17.49
CA ASN A 168 -19.33 -0.66 -18.06
C ASN A 168 -19.55 0.83 -17.76
N GLN A 169 -20.80 1.28 -17.72
CA GLN A 169 -21.16 2.65 -17.36
C GLN A 169 -20.80 2.94 -15.88
N THR A 170 -21.06 2.01 -14.97
CA THR A 170 -20.69 2.14 -13.56
C THR A 170 -19.18 2.17 -13.39
N VAL A 171 -18.46 1.27 -14.03
CA VAL A 171 -16.98 1.23 -13.96
C VAL A 171 -16.38 2.51 -14.53
N LYS A 172 -16.91 3.02 -15.65
CA LYS A 172 -16.52 4.31 -16.21
C LYS A 172 -16.75 5.46 -15.20
N ALA A 173 -17.90 5.53 -14.56
CA ALA A 173 -18.20 6.56 -13.58
C ALA A 173 -17.25 6.50 -12.36
N VAL A 174 -16.88 5.30 -11.90
CA VAL A 174 -15.89 5.10 -10.83
C VAL A 174 -14.52 5.60 -11.26
N ARG A 175 -14.10 5.31 -12.48
CA ARG A 175 -12.84 5.76 -13.07
C ARG A 175 -12.80 7.28 -13.20
N ASP A 176 -13.83 7.87 -13.78
CA ASP A 176 -13.96 9.32 -13.93
C ASP A 176 -13.90 10.04 -12.55
N ALA A 177 -14.57 9.50 -11.53
CA ALA A 177 -14.52 10.03 -10.17
C ALA A 177 -13.13 9.95 -9.54
N ARG A 178 -12.43 8.81 -9.71
CA ARG A 178 -11.05 8.65 -9.27
C ARG A 178 -10.14 9.70 -9.91
N ASP A 179 -10.24 9.86 -11.23
CA ASP A 179 -9.40 10.80 -11.99
C ASP A 179 -9.63 12.24 -11.54
N GLN A 180 -10.90 12.63 -11.34
CA GLN A 180 -11.23 13.96 -10.83
C GLN A 180 -10.62 14.23 -9.45
N LEU A 181 -10.64 13.26 -8.53
CA LEU A 181 -10.03 13.42 -7.21
C LEU A 181 -8.51 13.49 -7.29
N ALA A 182 -7.89 12.63 -8.08
CA ALA A 182 -6.45 12.64 -8.32
C ALA A 182 -5.97 13.96 -8.94
N ASP A 183 -6.70 14.48 -9.93
CA ASP A 183 -6.38 15.76 -10.58
C ASP A 183 -6.51 16.93 -9.60
N ARG A 184 -7.57 16.96 -8.79
CA ARG A 184 -7.72 17.97 -7.72
C ARG A 184 -6.57 17.92 -6.72
N ARG A 185 -6.13 16.72 -6.33
CA ARG A 185 -5.00 16.53 -5.43
C ARG A 185 -3.70 17.05 -6.07
N LYS A 186 -3.43 16.67 -7.31
CA LYS A 186 -2.23 17.06 -8.05
C LYS A 186 -2.20 18.58 -8.32
N ALA A 187 -3.34 19.19 -8.63
CA ALA A 187 -3.46 20.64 -8.83
C ALA A 187 -3.10 21.45 -7.58
N ARG A 188 -3.55 21.00 -6.38
CA ARG A 188 -3.18 21.66 -5.11
C ARG A 188 -1.68 21.63 -4.84
N GLY A 189 -0.97 20.63 -5.34
CA GLY A 189 0.49 20.53 -5.20
C GLY A 189 1.25 21.55 -6.04
N ARG A 190 0.69 22.02 -7.17
CA ARG A 190 1.31 22.99 -8.07
C ARG A 190 1.16 24.43 -7.56
N SER A 191 0.05 24.75 -6.90
CA SER A 191 -0.23 26.11 -6.40
C SER A 191 0.60 26.53 -5.16
N VAL A 192 1.49 25.69 -4.68
CA VAL A 192 2.38 25.99 -3.53
C VAL A 192 3.81 26.32 -4.00
N GLN A 193 4.08 26.25 -5.32
CA GLN A 193 5.41 26.53 -5.89
C GLN A 193 5.51 27.92 -6.57
N ASP A 194 4.42 28.66 -6.62
CA ASP A 194 4.35 30.09 -7.05
C ASP A 194 4.26 30.99 -5.79
#